data_d56b524dd266661da07ef3970da0f570
#
_entry.id   d56b524dd266661da07ef3970da0f570
#
_cell.length_a   1.000
_cell.length_b   1.000
_cell.length_c   1.000
_cell.angle_alpha   90.00
_cell.angle_beta   90.00
_cell.angle_gamma   90.00
#
_symmetry.space_group_name_H-M   'P 1'
#
loop_
_entity.id
_entity.type
_entity.pdbx_description
1 polymer ?
#
loop_
_entity_poly.entity_id
_entity_poly.type
_entity_poly.pdbx_seq_one_letter_code
_entity_poly.pdbx_strand_id
1 'polypeptide(L)'
;KFFIKNFRIKLIEIMKNIIDKYILIEKNMELEMFPTDEHSKCFSDDFFNRFLAFMSEAPTGLNTWLQTYPDIVESSNNIAILRTFDNKIHIEISLRSAEPTIMDKLTTIFKNLSKRYKANFQVTKGYPEWRFKKDSHLRNTALKLYNNLFGKNMEVTVMHAGLECGVIGVNYPDLDIISIGPNIYDVHTPKEKIVDELTAGDVGFICASIKN
;
A
#
# COMPACT_ATOMS: atom_id res chain seq x y z
N LYS A 1 16.65 13.96 33.69
CA LYS A 1 17.55 12.79 33.49
C LYS A 1 16.82 11.43 33.65
N PHE A 2 15.98 11.25 34.68
CA PHE A 2 15.23 9.99 34.93
C PHE A 2 14.24 9.66 33.80
N PHE A 3 13.49 10.62 33.31
CA PHE A 3 12.51 10.47 32.23
C PHE A 3 13.17 10.02 30.91
N ILE A 4 14.29 10.65 30.55
CA ILE A 4 15.05 10.29 29.34
C ILE A 4 15.59 8.85 29.42
N LYS A 5 16.05 8.41 30.60
CA LYS A 5 16.52 7.04 30.80
C LYS A 5 15.40 6.02 30.60
N ASN A 6 14.22 6.24 31.17
CA ASN A 6 13.07 5.36 31.02
C ASN A 6 12.53 5.33 29.59
N PHE A 7 12.48 6.48 28.91
CA PHE A 7 12.12 6.57 27.51
C PHE A 7 13.06 5.73 26.63
N ARG A 8 14.38 5.88 26.87
CA ARG A 8 15.40 5.13 26.13
C ARG A 8 15.25 3.62 26.32
N ILE A 9 15.01 3.15 27.54
CA ILE A 9 14.81 1.73 27.83
C ILE A 9 13.59 1.19 27.07
N LYS A 10 12.45 1.88 27.16
CA LYS A 10 11.23 1.49 26.42
C LYS A 10 11.43 1.47 24.92
N LEU A 11 12.12 2.45 24.38
CA LEU A 11 12.38 2.51 22.95
C LEU A 11 13.25 1.34 22.48
N ILE A 12 14.32 1.01 23.23
CA ILE A 12 15.16 -0.15 22.94
C ILE A 12 14.37 -1.46 22.97
N GLU A 13 13.46 -1.61 23.93
CA GLU A 13 12.58 -2.79 24.01
C GLU A 13 11.64 -2.90 22.79
N ILE A 14 11.03 -1.80 22.38
CA ILE A 14 10.18 -1.75 21.18
C ILE A 14 11.01 -2.09 19.93
N MET A 15 12.19 -1.49 19.80
CA MET A 15 13.11 -1.73 18.70
C MET A 15 13.49 -3.21 18.59
N LYS A 16 13.83 -3.83 19.74
CA LYS A 16 14.15 -5.26 19.80
C LYS A 16 12.97 -6.12 19.35
N ASN A 17 11.77 -5.85 19.83
CA ASN A 17 10.57 -6.58 19.43
C ASN A 17 10.28 -6.46 17.92
N ILE A 18 10.55 -5.31 17.30
CA ILE A 18 10.40 -5.11 15.87
C ILE A 18 11.45 -5.94 15.10
N ILE A 19 12.73 -5.88 15.51
CA ILE A 19 13.80 -6.66 14.90
C ILE A 19 13.47 -8.16 15.01
N ASP A 20 13.17 -8.66 16.18
CA ASP A 20 12.87 -10.07 16.42
C ASP A 20 11.69 -10.56 15.55
N LYS A 21 10.68 -9.71 15.34
CA LYS A 21 9.51 -10.02 14.51
C LYS A 21 9.84 -10.15 13.02
N TYR A 22 10.77 -9.34 12.53
CA TYR A 22 11.05 -9.24 11.09
C TYR A 22 12.38 -9.83 10.67
N ILE A 23 13.20 -10.38 11.60
CA ILE A 23 14.56 -10.86 11.34
C ILE A 23 14.65 -11.91 10.21
N LEU A 24 13.61 -12.70 10.02
CA LEU A 24 13.57 -13.72 8.96
C LEU A 24 13.36 -13.10 7.57
N ILE A 25 12.74 -11.92 7.50
CA ILE A 25 12.43 -11.20 6.27
C ILE A 25 13.50 -10.13 6.02
N GLU A 26 13.85 -9.37 7.06
CA GLU A 26 14.78 -8.25 7.02
C GLU A 26 16.01 -8.54 7.87
N LYS A 27 16.90 -9.39 7.35
CA LYS A 27 18.09 -9.90 8.08
C LYS A 27 19.06 -8.80 8.51
N ASN A 28 19.05 -7.66 7.81
CA ASN A 28 19.97 -6.54 8.04
C ASN A 28 19.26 -5.33 8.68
N MET A 29 18.10 -5.56 9.34
CA MET A 29 17.42 -4.47 10.03
C MET A 29 18.20 -4.05 11.25
N GLU A 30 18.66 -2.80 11.26
CA GLU A 30 19.34 -2.16 12.37
C GLU A 30 18.56 -0.92 12.80
N LEU A 31 18.48 -0.71 14.09
CA LEU A 31 17.85 0.47 14.68
C LEU A 31 18.83 1.12 15.63
N GLU A 32 19.24 2.32 15.31
CA GLU A 32 20.22 3.07 16.10
C GLU A 32 19.58 4.33 16.69
N MET A 33 20.06 4.72 17.86
CA MET A 33 19.59 5.92 18.55
C MET A 33 20.80 6.74 19.01
N PHE A 34 20.90 7.93 18.44
CA PHE A 34 21.98 8.86 18.75
C PHE A 34 21.45 10.03 19.60
N PRO A 35 22.17 10.46 20.62
CA PRO A 35 21.90 11.74 21.26
C PRO A 35 22.24 12.87 20.26
N THR A 36 21.47 13.92 20.27
CA THR A 36 21.78 15.16 19.55
C THR A 36 21.89 16.31 20.52
N ASP A 37 22.86 17.17 20.31
CA ASP A 37 23.04 18.43 21.03
C ASP A 37 22.30 19.60 20.35
N GLU A 38 21.70 19.38 19.20
CA GLU A 38 20.89 20.37 18.51
C GLU A 38 19.55 20.54 19.22
N HIS A 39 19.47 21.58 20.04
CA HIS A 39 18.22 22.06 20.65
C HIS A 39 17.46 22.91 19.65
N SER A 40 16.88 22.28 18.67
CA SER A 40 15.96 22.93 17.75
C SER A 40 14.60 23.21 18.43
N LYS A 41 13.77 24.02 17.79
CA LYS A 41 12.41 24.27 18.19
C LYS A 41 11.65 22.96 18.37
N CYS A 42 10.79 22.88 19.37
CA CYS A 42 9.86 21.77 19.55
C CYS A 42 8.42 22.25 19.40
N PHE A 43 7.53 21.34 19.05
CA PHE A 43 6.11 21.61 19.04
C PHE A 43 5.58 21.77 20.47
N SER A 44 4.50 22.55 20.63
CA SER A 44 3.80 22.63 21.90
C SER A 44 3.21 21.28 22.32
N ASP A 45 3.04 21.07 23.61
CA ASP A 45 2.45 19.84 24.14
C ASP A 45 1.04 19.59 23.58
N ASP A 46 0.21 20.63 23.43
CA ASP A 46 -1.12 20.52 22.83
C ASP A 46 -1.06 20.02 21.39
N PHE A 47 -0.17 20.59 20.58
CA PHE A 47 -0.01 20.16 19.20
C PHE A 47 0.51 18.71 19.13
N PHE A 48 1.51 18.37 19.91
CA PHE A 48 2.11 17.06 19.92
C PHE A 48 1.13 15.97 20.40
N ASN A 49 0.36 16.26 21.43
CA ASN A 49 -0.68 15.35 21.92
C ASN A 49 -1.78 15.11 20.88
N ARG A 50 -2.21 16.15 20.15
CA ARG A 50 -3.17 16.01 19.04
C ARG A 50 -2.61 15.17 17.90
N PHE A 51 -1.34 15.38 17.56
CA PHE A 51 -0.65 14.56 16.55
C PHE A 51 -0.57 13.09 16.95
N LEU A 52 -0.16 12.81 18.19
CA LEU A 52 -0.10 11.43 18.69
C LEU A 52 -1.48 10.75 18.72
N ALA A 53 -2.50 11.47 19.13
CA ALA A 53 -3.88 10.97 19.15
C ALA A 53 -4.38 10.69 17.73
N PHE A 54 -4.10 11.57 16.77
CA PHE A 54 -4.38 11.34 15.36
C PHE A 54 -3.70 10.06 14.86
N MET A 55 -2.40 9.91 15.10
CA MET A 55 -1.62 8.74 14.67
C MET A 55 -2.11 7.44 15.31
N SER A 56 -2.58 7.50 16.55
CA SER A 56 -3.11 6.35 17.28
C SER A 56 -4.48 5.89 16.77
N GLU A 57 -5.32 6.81 16.31
CA GLU A 57 -6.67 6.51 15.79
C GLU A 57 -6.69 6.30 14.27
N ALA A 58 -5.69 6.79 13.55
CA ALA A 58 -5.62 6.66 12.10
C ALA A 58 -5.49 5.18 11.71
N PRO A 59 -6.42 4.64 10.91
CA PRO A 59 -6.27 3.29 10.39
C PRO A 59 -5.00 3.20 9.53
N THR A 60 -4.34 2.04 9.54
CA THR A 60 -3.18 1.77 8.71
C THR A 60 -3.07 0.28 8.41
N GLY A 61 -2.59 -0.04 7.21
CA GLY A 61 -2.46 -1.40 6.73
C GLY A 61 -3.73 -1.87 6.01
N LEU A 62 -4.05 -3.14 6.21
CA LEU A 62 -5.22 -3.76 5.61
C LEU A 62 -6.49 -3.33 6.36
N ASN A 63 -7.50 -2.89 5.61
CA ASN A 63 -8.79 -2.50 6.18
C ASN A 63 -9.88 -3.56 5.94
N THR A 64 -10.03 -4.05 4.70
CA THR A 64 -11.06 -5.03 4.36
C THR A 64 -10.55 -6.07 3.38
N TRP A 65 -11.13 -7.28 3.49
CA TRP A 65 -10.97 -8.37 2.54
C TRP A 65 -12.18 -8.45 1.62
N LEU A 66 -11.97 -8.91 0.41
CA LEU A 66 -13.05 -9.09 -0.53
C LEU A 66 -13.93 -10.28 -0.11
N GLN A 67 -15.22 -10.06 0.02
CA GLN A 67 -16.15 -11.11 0.48
C GLN A 67 -16.24 -12.30 -0.47
N THR A 68 -16.12 -12.05 -1.78
CA THR A 68 -16.19 -13.10 -2.81
C THR A 68 -14.89 -13.88 -2.99
N TYR A 69 -13.76 -13.31 -2.55
CA TYR A 69 -12.43 -13.90 -2.61
C TYR A 69 -11.66 -13.54 -1.33
N PRO A 70 -11.78 -14.36 -0.27
CA PRO A 70 -11.29 -14.02 1.07
C PRO A 70 -9.78 -13.79 1.18
N ASP A 71 -9.01 -14.25 0.19
CA ASP A 71 -7.55 -14.08 0.14
C ASP A 71 -7.13 -12.79 -0.58
N ILE A 72 -8.09 -12.04 -1.11
CA ILE A 72 -7.82 -10.80 -1.84
C ILE A 72 -8.16 -9.58 -0.97
N VAL A 73 -7.19 -8.68 -0.85
CA VAL A 73 -7.36 -7.41 -0.15
C VAL A 73 -8.32 -6.52 -0.94
N GLU A 74 -9.41 -6.08 -0.32
CA GLU A 74 -10.35 -5.14 -0.92
C GLU A 74 -9.92 -3.69 -0.70
N SER A 75 -9.49 -3.37 0.52
CA SER A 75 -9.00 -2.03 0.80
C SER A 75 -7.84 -2.03 1.79
N SER A 76 -6.94 -1.11 1.55
CA SER A 76 -5.80 -0.85 2.41
C SER A 76 -5.43 0.63 2.41
N ASN A 77 -4.68 1.03 3.42
CA ASN A 77 -4.06 2.35 3.41
C ASN A 77 -2.67 2.32 4.07
N ASN A 78 -1.86 3.29 3.70
CA ASN A 78 -0.54 3.46 4.25
C ASN A 78 -0.32 4.93 4.64
N ILE A 79 0.19 5.16 5.84
CA ILE A 79 0.75 6.46 6.22
C ILE A 79 2.13 6.52 5.55
N ALA A 80 2.13 7.02 4.32
CA ALA A 80 3.26 6.87 3.41
C ALA A 80 4.39 7.86 3.69
N ILE A 81 4.05 9.10 4.01
CA ILE A 81 5.04 10.16 4.23
C ILE A 81 4.66 10.98 5.46
N LEU A 82 5.64 11.24 6.28
CA LEU A 82 5.55 12.16 7.39
C LEU A 82 6.72 13.14 7.32
N ARG A 83 6.42 14.42 7.16
CA ARG A 83 7.42 15.48 7.09
C ARG A 83 7.15 16.56 8.13
N THR A 84 8.19 16.91 8.85
CA THR A 84 8.15 18.01 9.85
C THR A 84 8.69 19.29 9.24
N PHE A 85 7.95 20.36 9.46
CA PHE A 85 8.34 21.73 9.13
C PHE A 85 8.30 22.58 10.40
N ASP A 86 8.77 23.82 10.33
CA ASP A 86 8.86 24.71 11.52
C ASP A 86 7.56 24.86 12.32
N ASN A 87 6.41 24.85 11.66
CA ASN A 87 5.11 25.12 12.27
C ASN A 87 4.02 24.08 11.93
N LYS A 88 4.38 23.01 11.24
CA LYS A 88 3.42 21.96 10.85
C LYS A 88 4.07 20.60 10.70
N ILE A 89 3.27 19.57 10.83
CA ILE A 89 3.58 18.21 10.35
C ILE A 89 2.70 17.94 9.14
N HIS A 90 3.32 17.52 8.05
CA HIS A 90 2.62 17.06 6.84
C HIS A 90 2.57 15.55 6.82
N ILE A 91 1.39 14.99 6.61
CA ILE A 91 1.14 13.55 6.56
C ILE A 91 0.50 13.24 5.21
N GLU A 92 1.14 12.38 4.43
CA GLU A 92 0.54 11.83 3.22
C GLU A 92 0.06 10.40 3.49
N ILE A 93 -1.21 10.16 3.19
CA ILE A 93 -1.84 8.85 3.40
C ILE A 93 -2.32 8.35 2.05
N SER A 94 -1.77 7.21 1.64
CA SER A 94 -2.18 6.52 0.43
C SER A 94 -3.36 5.61 0.76
N LEU A 95 -4.48 5.81 0.10
CA LEU A 95 -5.68 4.94 0.20
C LEU A 95 -5.78 4.10 -1.06
N ARG A 96 -6.16 2.84 -0.90
CA ARG A 96 -6.40 1.91 -1.99
C ARG A 96 -7.67 1.13 -1.76
N SER A 97 -8.53 1.12 -2.76
CA SER A 97 -9.69 0.24 -2.86
C SER A 97 -10.14 0.17 -4.31
N ALA A 98 -10.64 -0.97 -4.75
CA ALA A 98 -11.29 -1.10 -6.04
C ALA A 98 -12.78 -0.70 -5.98
N GLU A 99 -13.32 -0.47 -4.77
CA GLU A 99 -14.71 -0.08 -4.55
C GLU A 99 -14.84 1.39 -4.18
N PRO A 100 -15.52 2.23 -5.02
CA PRO A 100 -15.71 3.64 -4.74
C PRO A 100 -16.35 3.93 -3.39
N THR A 101 -17.34 3.11 -3.02
CA THR A 101 -18.05 3.28 -1.74
C THR A 101 -17.16 3.06 -0.53
N ILE A 102 -16.18 2.18 -0.63
CA ILE A 102 -15.18 1.94 0.42
C ILE A 102 -14.15 3.05 0.42
N MET A 103 -13.72 3.51 -0.74
CA MET A 103 -12.83 4.67 -0.88
C MET A 103 -13.45 5.92 -0.23
N ASP A 104 -14.73 6.17 -0.47
CA ASP A 104 -15.46 7.28 0.14
C ASP A 104 -15.57 7.13 1.66
N LYS A 105 -15.78 5.92 2.18
CA LYS A 105 -15.78 5.65 3.62
C LYS A 105 -14.42 5.93 4.24
N LEU A 106 -13.33 5.42 3.66
CA LEU A 106 -11.97 5.67 4.15
C LEU A 106 -11.64 7.16 4.12
N THR A 107 -11.96 7.84 3.02
CA THR A 107 -11.79 9.28 2.88
C THR A 107 -12.55 10.05 3.97
N THR A 108 -13.79 9.63 4.26
CA THR A 108 -14.62 10.22 5.30
C THR A 108 -14.04 10.00 6.70
N ILE A 109 -13.47 8.83 6.98
CA ILE A 109 -12.77 8.55 8.25
C ILE A 109 -11.64 9.56 8.45
N PHE A 110 -10.74 9.71 7.47
CA PHE A 110 -9.63 10.64 7.59
C PHE A 110 -10.05 12.11 7.64
N LYS A 111 -11.11 12.48 6.91
CA LYS A 111 -11.71 13.82 7.00
C LYS A 111 -12.24 14.11 8.41
N ASN A 112 -12.91 13.15 9.05
CA ASN A 112 -13.43 13.30 10.39
C ASN A 112 -12.31 13.34 11.44
N LEU A 113 -11.28 12.51 11.30
CA LEU A 113 -10.09 12.56 12.15
C LEU A 113 -9.38 13.91 12.03
N SER A 114 -9.17 14.39 10.80
CA SER A 114 -8.56 15.70 10.57
C SER A 114 -9.34 16.83 11.23
N LYS A 115 -10.66 16.81 11.13
CA LYS A 115 -11.53 17.79 11.82
C LYS A 115 -11.39 17.68 13.34
N ARG A 116 -11.42 16.46 13.89
CA ARG A 116 -11.31 16.22 15.34
C ARG A 116 -10.00 16.76 15.90
N TYR A 117 -8.90 16.52 15.19
CA TYR A 117 -7.57 16.93 15.62
C TYR A 117 -7.10 18.27 15.06
N LYS A 118 -8.01 19.08 14.50
CA LYS A 118 -7.75 20.41 13.96
C LYS A 118 -6.64 20.44 12.91
N ALA A 119 -6.63 19.42 12.05
CA ALA A 119 -5.73 19.34 10.90
C ALA A 119 -6.43 19.78 9.62
N ASN A 120 -5.67 20.34 8.69
CA ASN A 120 -6.14 20.61 7.34
C ASN A 120 -6.24 19.28 6.58
N PHE A 121 -7.29 19.11 5.78
CA PHE A 121 -7.53 17.92 5.00
C PHE A 121 -7.64 18.27 3.52
N GLN A 122 -6.92 17.53 2.69
CA GLN A 122 -6.98 17.66 1.26
C GLN A 122 -6.95 16.28 0.63
N VAL A 123 -7.73 16.06 -0.42
CA VAL A 123 -7.70 14.85 -1.24
C VAL A 123 -7.03 15.19 -2.55
N THR A 124 -6.03 14.41 -2.92
CA THR A 124 -5.42 14.43 -4.25
C THR A 124 -5.91 13.24 -5.06
N LYS A 125 -6.10 13.44 -6.36
CA LYS A 125 -6.48 12.34 -7.25
C LYS A 125 -5.30 11.38 -7.40
N GLY A 126 -5.57 10.10 -7.16
CA GLY A 126 -4.67 9.00 -7.46
C GLY A 126 -4.94 8.38 -8.83
N TYR A 127 -4.35 7.21 -9.04
CA TYR A 127 -4.71 6.38 -10.19
C TYR A 127 -6.14 5.88 -10.05
N PRO A 128 -6.91 5.86 -11.15
CA PRO A 128 -8.23 5.25 -11.15
C PRO A 128 -8.10 3.73 -10.92
N GLU A 129 -9.10 3.20 -10.27
CA GLU A 129 -9.22 1.77 -10.04
C GLU A 129 -9.40 1.00 -11.36
N TRP A 130 -8.76 -0.15 -11.44
CA TRP A 130 -9.01 -1.11 -12.51
C TRP A 130 -9.78 -2.30 -11.94
N ARG A 131 -11.02 -2.44 -12.34
CA ARG A 131 -11.95 -3.40 -11.77
C ARG A 131 -11.85 -4.77 -12.43
N PHE A 132 -11.88 -5.82 -11.62
CA PHE A 132 -11.90 -7.19 -12.11
C PHE A 132 -13.20 -7.49 -12.87
N LYS A 133 -13.09 -7.86 -14.14
CA LYS A 133 -14.22 -8.30 -14.95
C LYS A 133 -14.38 -9.81 -14.79
N LYS A 134 -15.44 -10.23 -14.05
CA LYS A 134 -15.68 -11.66 -13.77
C LYS A 134 -15.77 -12.48 -15.05
N ASP A 135 -16.54 -12.01 -16.02
CA ASP A 135 -16.76 -12.64 -17.32
C ASP A 135 -15.94 -11.95 -18.41
N SER A 136 -14.62 -12.20 -18.44
CA SER A 136 -13.71 -11.67 -19.45
C SER A 136 -13.46 -12.71 -20.55
N HIS A 137 -13.93 -12.40 -21.74
CA HIS A 137 -13.69 -13.23 -22.92
C HIS A 137 -12.20 -13.22 -23.32
N LEU A 138 -11.56 -12.05 -23.23
CA LEU A 138 -10.14 -11.88 -23.55
C LEU A 138 -9.27 -12.72 -22.61
N ARG A 139 -9.53 -12.67 -21.30
CA ARG A 139 -8.82 -13.51 -20.33
C ARG A 139 -9.00 -14.99 -20.62
N ASN A 140 -10.23 -15.43 -20.82
CA ASN A 140 -10.51 -16.84 -21.07
C ASN A 140 -9.84 -17.32 -22.37
N THR A 141 -9.78 -16.50 -23.39
CA THR A 141 -9.07 -16.80 -24.65
C THR A 141 -7.57 -16.89 -24.40
N ALA A 142 -6.99 -15.95 -23.69
CA ALA A 142 -5.57 -15.92 -23.36
C ALA A 142 -5.14 -17.16 -22.55
N LEU A 143 -5.94 -17.56 -21.55
CA LEU A 143 -5.68 -18.78 -20.75
C LEU A 143 -5.67 -20.04 -21.63
N LYS A 144 -6.63 -20.18 -22.55
CA LYS A 144 -6.70 -21.30 -23.49
C LYS A 144 -5.49 -21.34 -24.41
N LEU A 145 -5.14 -20.18 -25.00
CA LEU A 145 -3.98 -20.07 -25.88
C LEU A 145 -2.67 -20.41 -25.16
N TYR A 146 -2.49 -19.91 -23.94
CA TYR A 146 -1.30 -20.21 -23.14
C TYR A 146 -1.18 -21.71 -22.84
N ASN A 147 -2.28 -22.34 -22.41
CA ASN A 147 -2.30 -23.78 -22.18
C ASN A 147 -1.96 -24.57 -23.45
N ASN A 148 -2.53 -24.21 -24.61
CA ASN A 148 -2.27 -24.85 -25.86
C ASN A 148 -0.82 -24.71 -26.34
N LEU A 149 -0.21 -23.54 -26.12
CA LEU A 149 1.16 -23.26 -26.58
C LEU A 149 2.22 -23.86 -25.67
N PHE A 150 1.97 -23.87 -24.37
CA PHE A 150 2.99 -24.20 -23.37
C PHE A 150 2.67 -25.45 -22.54
N GLY A 151 1.47 -26.03 -22.67
CA GLY A 151 1.04 -27.19 -21.88
C GLY A 151 0.91 -26.92 -20.38
N LYS A 152 0.81 -25.66 -19.99
CA LYS A 152 0.73 -25.20 -18.60
C LYS A 152 -0.49 -24.33 -18.38
N ASN A 153 -1.00 -24.33 -17.18
CA ASN A 153 -2.02 -23.37 -16.76
C ASN A 153 -1.36 -22.07 -16.33
N MET A 154 -1.89 -20.97 -16.81
CA MET A 154 -1.48 -19.64 -16.40
C MET A 154 -2.26 -19.24 -15.16
N GLU A 155 -1.58 -18.65 -14.21
CA GLU A 155 -2.20 -18.12 -12.99
C GLU A 155 -2.88 -16.77 -13.27
N VAL A 156 -4.12 -16.64 -12.77
CA VAL A 156 -4.86 -15.38 -12.78
C VAL A 156 -4.74 -14.75 -11.42
N THR A 157 -4.11 -13.60 -11.35
CA THR A 157 -3.97 -12.86 -10.10
C THR A 157 -4.66 -11.50 -10.18
N VAL A 158 -5.06 -10.98 -9.04
CA VAL A 158 -5.60 -9.64 -8.88
C VAL A 158 -4.60 -8.81 -8.12
N MET A 159 -4.19 -7.70 -8.69
CA MET A 159 -3.21 -6.83 -8.06
C MET A 159 -3.89 -5.60 -7.46
N HIS A 160 -3.60 -5.33 -6.20
CA HIS A 160 -4.08 -4.14 -5.49
C HIS A 160 -3.12 -2.95 -5.73
N ALA A 161 -2.99 -2.56 -7.00
CA ALA A 161 -2.11 -1.48 -7.44
C ALA A 161 -2.79 -0.59 -8.48
N GLY A 162 -2.31 0.65 -8.59
CA GLY A 162 -2.68 1.53 -9.70
C GLY A 162 -1.94 1.10 -10.96
N LEU A 163 -2.70 0.74 -12.00
CA LEU A 163 -2.16 0.32 -13.28
C LEU A 163 -2.74 1.18 -14.41
N GLU A 164 -2.04 1.24 -15.52
CA GLU A 164 -2.47 1.95 -16.74
C GLU A 164 -3.82 1.45 -17.25
N CYS A 165 -4.10 0.18 -17.02
CA CYS A 165 -5.40 -0.44 -17.34
C CYS A 165 -6.58 0.25 -16.64
N GLY A 166 -6.39 0.78 -15.44
CA GLY A 166 -7.39 1.60 -14.75
C GLY A 166 -7.66 2.90 -15.48
N VAL A 167 -6.62 3.58 -15.97
CA VAL A 167 -6.75 4.82 -16.74
C VAL A 167 -7.47 4.58 -18.06
N ILE A 168 -7.14 3.48 -18.75
CA ILE A 168 -7.82 3.08 -19.99
C ILE A 168 -9.28 2.74 -19.71
N GLY A 169 -9.55 1.94 -18.66
CA GLY A 169 -10.88 1.47 -18.30
C GLY A 169 -11.86 2.58 -17.90
N VAL A 170 -11.38 3.68 -17.33
CA VAL A 170 -12.23 4.84 -17.03
C VAL A 170 -12.71 5.52 -18.32
N ASN A 171 -11.86 5.61 -19.34
CA ASN A 171 -12.21 6.22 -20.60
C ASN A 171 -13.01 5.28 -21.52
N TYR A 172 -12.85 3.97 -21.34
CA TYR A 172 -13.48 2.93 -22.15
C TYR A 172 -14.06 1.84 -21.23
N PRO A 173 -15.18 2.09 -20.55
CA PRO A 173 -15.72 1.22 -19.50
C PRO A 173 -16.18 -0.16 -19.98
N ASP A 174 -16.49 -0.30 -21.26
CA ASP A 174 -16.94 -1.56 -21.87
C ASP A 174 -15.77 -2.44 -22.35
N LEU A 175 -14.56 -1.92 -22.37
CA LEU A 175 -13.39 -2.65 -22.83
C LEU A 175 -13.10 -3.85 -21.91
N ASP A 176 -12.77 -4.96 -22.54
CA ASP A 176 -12.22 -6.14 -21.85
C ASP A 176 -10.70 -6.03 -21.86
N ILE A 177 -10.12 -5.80 -20.67
CA ILE A 177 -8.70 -5.46 -20.52
C ILE A 177 -8.03 -6.54 -19.65
N ILE A 178 -6.87 -7.00 -20.08
CA ILE A 178 -5.96 -7.82 -19.30
C ILE A 178 -4.55 -7.23 -19.35
N SER A 179 -3.75 -7.49 -18.33
CA SER A 179 -2.31 -7.19 -18.32
C SER A 179 -1.52 -8.48 -18.34
N ILE A 180 -0.53 -8.55 -19.19
CA ILE A 180 0.37 -9.69 -19.34
C ILE A 180 1.79 -9.14 -19.36
N GLY A 181 2.69 -9.80 -18.66
CA GLY A 181 4.09 -9.40 -18.63
C GLY A 181 5.01 -10.53 -18.21
N PRO A 182 6.32 -10.37 -18.37
CA PRO A 182 7.30 -11.28 -17.85
C PRO A 182 7.28 -11.28 -16.33
N ASN A 183 7.82 -12.33 -15.73
CA ASN A 183 8.07 -12.35 -14.29
C ASN A 183 9.16 -11.35 -13.93
N ILE A 184 8.84 -10.44 -13.03
CA ILE A 184 9.76 -9.42 -12.53
C ILE A 184 10.05 -9.75 -11.07
N TYR A 185 11.33 -9.77 -10.71
CA TYR A 185 11.81 -10.04 -9.36
C TYR A 185 12.38 -8.79 -8.73
N ASP A 186 12.29 -8.69 -7.40
CA ASP A 186 12.81 -7.57 -6.60
C ASP A 186 12.29 -6.20 -7.07
N VAL A 187 11.01 -6.13 -7.46
CA VAL A 187 10.34 -4.94 -8.01
C VAL A 187 10.53 -3.74 -7.08
N HIS A 188 10.80 -2.57 -7.67
CA HIS A 188 11.03 -1.32 -6.94
C HIS A 188 12.29 -1.31 -6.07
N THR A 189 13.25 -2.17 -6.34
CA THR A 189 14.56 -2.16 -5.67
C THR A 189 15.71 -1.98 -6.68
N PRO A 190 16.92 -1.61 -6.23
CA PRO A 190 18.10 -1.59 -7.11
C PRO A 190 18.49 -2.96 -7.67
N LYS A 191 17.87 -4.04 -7.20
CA LYS A 191 18.09 -5.43 -7.65
C LYS A 191 16.98 -5.90 -8.59
N GLU A 192 16.08 -5.01 -9.01
CA GLU A 192 14.99 -5.36 -9.93
C GLU A 192 15.54 -6.00 -11.19
N LYS A 193 14.98 -7.14 -11.54
CA LYS A 193 15.39 -7.92 -12.71
C LYS A 193 14.22 -8.62 -13.37
N ILE A 194 14.32 -8.76 -14.67
CA ILE A 194 13.44 -9.57 -15.51
C ILE A 194 14.23 -10.84 -15.90
N VAL A 195 13.53 -11.94 -16.13
CA VAL A 195 14.17 -13.16 -16.66
C VAL A 195 14.48 -12.92 -18.15
N ASP A 196 15.75 -13.02 -18.51
CA ASP A 196 16.24 -12.75 -19.88
C ASP A 196 15.76 -13.80 -20.91
N GLU A 197 15.47 -15.02 -20.47
CA GLU A 197 14.94 -16.08 -21.32
C GLU A 197 13.45 -16.29 -21.02
N LEU A 198 12.60 -15.90 -21.95
CA LEU A 198 11.15 -16.20 -21.92
C LEU A 198 10.94 -17.69 -22.13
N THR A 199 11.10 -18.47 -21.08
CA THR A 199 10.63 -19.86 -21.07
C THR A 199 9.12 -19.90 -20.78
N ALA A 200 8.50 -21.04 -21.09
CA ALA A 200 7.06 -21.24 -20.90
C ALA A 200 6.54 -21.10 -19.43
N GLY A 201 7.40 -20.74 -18.48
CA GLY A 201 7.06 -20.48 -17.09
C GLY A 201 7.26 -19.03 -16.66
N ASP A 202 7.82 -18.19 -17.54
CA ASP A 202 8.31 -16.84 -17.18
C ASP A 202 7.34 -15.72 -17.57
N VAL A 203 6.18 -16.05 -18.14
CA VAL A 203 5.11 -15.10 -18.44
C VAL A 203 4.05 -15.22 -17.36
N GLY A 204 3.99 -14.20 -16.49
CA GLY A 204 2.95 -14.06 -15.49
C GLY A 204 1.75 -13.26 -16.02
N PHE A 205 0.57 -13.55 -15.49
CA PHE A 205 -0.64 -12.80 -15.76
C PHE A 205 -0.96 -11.90 -14.58
N ILE A 206 -1.12 -10.63 -14.84
CA ILE A 206 -1.81 -9.73 -13.94
C ILE A 206 -3.17 -9.44 -14.54
N CYS A 207 -4.21 -10.01 -13.96
CA CYS A 207 -5.57 -9.66 -14.33
C CYS A 207 -6.20 -8.78 -13.28
N ALA A 208 -6.43 -7.60 -13.68
CA ALA A 208 -7.50 -6.68 -13.37
C ALA A 208 -8.22 -6.77 -12.03
N SER A 209 -8.34 -5.67 -11.44
CA SER A 209 -9.11 -5.26 -10.30
C SER A 209 -10.60 -5.69 -10.33
N ILE A 210 -11.24 -5.69 -9.19
CA ILE A 210 -12.55 -6.29 -8.95
C ILE A 210 -13.67 -5.29 -9.15
N LYS A 211 -14.72 -5.70 -9.86
CA LYS A 211 -16.05 -5.12 -9.79
C LYS A 211 -17.12 -6.19 -9.53
N ASN A 212 -18.16 -5.78 -8.78
CA ASN A 212 -19.42 -6.51 -8.55
C ASN A 212 -19.95 -7.22 -9.77
#